data_e44aecd11ff252f3c80cbed3ef115bb1
#
_entry.id   e44aecd11ff252f3c80cbed3ef115bb1
#
_cell.length_a   1.000
_cell.length_b   1.000
_cell.length_c   1.000
_cell.angle_alpha   90.00
_cell.angle_beta   90.00
_cell.angle_gamma   90.00
#
_symmetry.space_group_name_H-M   'P 1'
#
loop_
_entity.id
_entity.type
_entity.pdbx_description
1 polymer ?
#
loop_
_entity_poly.entity_id
_entity_poly.type
_entity_poly.pdbx_seq_one_letter_code
_entity_poly.pdbx_strand_id
1 'polypeptide(L)'
;MKAKQIPVMVSLSLSLLTLAACKPDAPVAETPAAADASAASDRDAAEPAYPTRAYFGDTHVHTGWSADAGLDGSSLGPEEAFRFARGDEVKSNSGQIAKLKRPLDWMVITDHSDGMGTISEIRAGNPEMIGTDEFLEKMNAALKTSDVKLRNTVMLEAVTRQVNRTLPKAMMDPKWMVSAWKHTVEIADRYNDPGKFSAMIGYEWTVNADDGNNLHRNVVLRDGADKAGQVLPLTTFETEDPEGLWKWMAEYEAKTGGKALAIPHNGNLSNGRMFEETRFDKSPMTREYATARQRWEPLFEVTQMKGQSESHPGLSPKDEFADWDLWDRGNLDAVPKKPGMVRTEYWRESLKSGLRLQGTLGANPFKYGANAGTDTHTGLTAAEENNYWGKLASIEPSPDRMKRPFNKQFASFETAASGYMGVWAKANTREALWDAMQRRETFATTGARMTVRFFGG
;
A
#
# COMPACT_ATOMS: atom_id res chain seq x y z
N MET A 1 12.37 -26.36 55.42
CA MET A 1 12.96 -27.39 54.56
C MET A 1 13.98 -26.73 53.65
N LYS A 2 15.24 -27.17 53.76
CA LYS A 2 16.41 -26.50 53.15
C LYS A 2 16.50 -26.86 51.65
N ALA A 3 16.60 -25.83 50.78
CA ALA A 3 16.92 -26.02 49.35
C ALA A 3 18.42 -26.29 49.20
N LYS A 4 18.77 -27.36 48.50
CA LYS A 4 20.14 -27.72 48.13
C LYS A 4 20.53 -26.98 46.84
N GLN A 5 21.61 -26.22 46.93
CA GLN A 5 22.32 -25.67 45.76
C GLN A 5 23.23 -26.74 45.15
N ILE A 6 23.22 -26.84 43.84
CA ILE A 6 24.15 -27.67 43.05
C ILE A 6 25.09 -26.71 42.29
N PRO A 7 26.42 -26.84 42.42
CA PRO A 7 27.34 -26.00 41.67
C PRO A 7 27.57 -26.55 40.25
N VAL A 8 27.45 -25.66 39.27
CA VAL A 8 27.84 -25.94 37.88
C VAL A 8 29.33 -25.60 37.71
N MET A 9 30.14 -26.64 37.47
CA MET A 9 31.55 -26.50 37.08
C MET A 9 31.62 -26.10 35.57
N VAL A 10 32.19 -24.94 35.29
CA VAL A 10 32.56 -24.53 33.96
C VAL A 10 34.01 -24.95 33.66
N SER A 11 34.21 -25.89 32.77
CA SER A 11 35.54 -26.28 32.29
C SER A 11 35.94 -25.38 31.12
N LEU A 12 37.01 -24.62 31.35
CA LEU A 12 37.65 -23.80 30.33
C LEU A 12 38.67 -24.64 29.58
N SER A 13 38.41 -24.99 28.32
CA SER A 13 39.37 -25.66 27.42
C SER A 13 40.09 -24.61 26.60
N LEU A 14 41.37 -24.46 26.87
CA LEU A 14 42.29 -23.56 26.15
C LEU A 14 42.87 -24.31 24.95
N SER A 15 42.45 -23.99 23.73
CA SER A 15 43.04 -24.51 22.51
C SER A 15 44.11 -23.57 22.00
N LEU A 16 45.33 -24.03 22.02
CA LEU A 16 46.50 -23.34 21.39
C LEU A 16 46.36 -23.46 19.86
N LEU A 17 46.21 -22.33 19.16
CA LEU A 17 46.42 -22.25 17.73
C LEU A 17 47.90 -22.01 17.44
N THR A 18 48.55 -22.96 16.76
CA THR A 18 49.89 -22.82 16.18
C THR A 18 49.81 -22.01 14.89
N LEU A 19 50.49 -20.87 14.84
CA LEU A 19 50.70 -20.09 13.61
C LEU A 19 51.68 -20.85 12.72
N ALA A 20 51.24 -21.30 11.56
CA ALA A 20 52.09 -21.71 10.46
C ALA A 20 52.43 -20.48 9.59
N ALA A 21 53.71 -20.15 9.50
CA ALA A 21 54.21 -19.07 8.67
C ALA A 21 54.16 -19.48 7.18
N CYS A 22 53.42 -18.74 6.38
CA CYS A 22 53.46 -18.84 4.91
C CYS A 22 54.66 -18.11 4.36
N LYS A 23 55.43 -18.81 3.51
CA LYS A 23 56.50 -18.21 2.70
C LYS A 23 55.91 -17.37 1.56
N PRO A 24 56.58 -16.31 1.10
CA PRO A 24 56.11 -15.53 -0.04
C PRO A 24 56.36 -16.29 -1.35
N ASP A 25 55.31 -16.42 -2.15
CA ASP A 25 55.36 -16.96 -3.50
C ASP A 25 55.97 -15.96 -4.48
N ALA A 26 56.68 -16.50 -5.47
CA ALA A 26 57.37 -15.78 -6.53
C ALA A 26 56.40 -15.08 -7.49
N PRO A 27 56.83 -14.04 -8.22
CA PRO A 27 55.94 -13.26 -9.09
C PRO A 27 55.48 -14.09 -10.29
N VAL A 28 54.15 -14.14 -10.47
CA VAL A 28 53.50 -14.73 -11.65
C VAL A 28 53.70 -13.77 -12.83
N ALA A 29 54.21 -14.28 -13.94
CA ALA A 29 54.40 -13.56 -15.19
C ALA A 29 53.04 -13.08 -15.75
N GLU A 30 52.99 -11.81 -16.13
CA GLU A 30 51.85 -11.21 -16.82
C GLU A 30 51.70 -11.87 -18.22
N THR A 31 50.54 -12.48 -18.45
CA THR A 31 50.12 -12.91 -19.78
C THR A 31 49.56 -11.69 -20.53
N PRO A 32 49.94 -11.46 -21.80
CA PRO A 32 49.45 -10.30 -22.55
C PRO A 32 47.93 -10.33 -22.70
N ALA A 33 47.29 -9.19 -22.51
CA ALA A 33 45.90 -8.96 -22.76
C ALA A 33 45.54 -9.40 -24.19
N ALA A 34 44.60 -10.33 -24.29
CA ALA A 34 43.96 -10.66 -25.56
C ALA A 34 43.12 -9.43 -26.00
N ALA A 35 43.45 -8.95 -27.17
CA ALA A 35 42.77 -7.83 -27.81
C ALA A 35 41.28 -8.10 -28.01
N ASP A 36 40.52 -7.05 -27.88
CA ASP A 36 39.11 -6.91 -28.23
C ASP A 36 38.72 -7.70 -29.49
N ALA A 37 37.93 -8.72 -29.30
CA ALA A 37 37.14 -9.32 -30.36
C ALA A 37 35.72 -9.53 -29.82
N SER A 38 34.88 -8.61 -30.18
CA SER A 38 33.45 -8.74 -30.42
C SER A 38 32.63 -7.53 -29.94
N ALA A 39 32.85 -6.45 -30.64
CA ALA A 39 31.72 -5.60 -30.96
C ALA A 39 30.98 -6.24 -32.15
N ALA A 40 30.50 -7.48 -32.02
CA ALA A 40 29.54 -8.07 -32.91
C ALA A 40 28.14 -7.58 -32.47
N SER A 41 27.56 -6.81 -33.36
CA SER A 41 26.25 -6.19 -33.30
C SER A 41 25.14 -7.10 -32.73
N ASP A 42 24.68 -6.84 -31.52
CA ASP A 42 23.38 -7.29 -30.96
C ASP A 42 22.22 -6.52 -31.62
N ARG A 43 22.25 -6.33 -32.94
CA ARG A 43 21.25 -5.51 -33.65
C ARG A 43 20.07 -6.30 -34.24
N ASP A 44 20.04 -7.63 -34.10
CA ASP A 44 18.99 -8.46 -34.69
C ASP A 44 18.39 -9.53 -33.76
N ALA A 45 18.56 -9.43 -32.45
CA ALA A 45 17.74 -10.22 -31.55
C ALA A 45 16.32 -9.61 -31.56
N ALA A 46 15.38 -10.29 -32.22
CA ALA A 46 13.96 -9.90 -32.17
C ALA A 46 13.57 -9.67 -30.70
N GLU A 47 12.95 -8.52 -30.40
CA GLU A 47 12.48 -8.25 -29.04
C GLU A 47 11.66 -9.44 -28.54
N PRO A 48 11.89 -9.93 -27.31
CA PRO A 48 11.16 -11.06 -26.78
C PRO A 48 9.65 -10.78 -26.82
N ALA A 49 8.88 -11.77 -27.22
CA ALA A 49 7.43 -11.65 -27.34
C ALA A 49 6.74 -11.26 -26.03
N TYR A 50 7.41 -11.48 -24.88
CA TYR A 50 6.92 -11.20 -23.53
C TYR A 50 7.96 -10.37 -22.74
N PRO A 51 7.52 -9.65 -21.68
CA PRO A 51 8.42 -8.90 -20.82
C PRO A 51 9.46 -9.81 -20.13
N THR A 52 10.70 -9.38 -20.09
CA THR A 52 11.80 -10.12 -19.45
C THR A 52 12.25 -9.51 -18.12
N ARG A 53 11.76 -8.31 -17.79
CA ARG A 53 12.07 -7.58 -16.57
C ARG A 53 10.84 -7.36 -15.72
N ALA A 54 10.96 -7.61 -14.40
CA ALA A 54 9.99 -7.19 -13.40
C ALA A 54 10.40 -5.83 -12.83
N TYR A 55 9.46 -4.90 -12.74
CA TYR A 55 9.61 -3.60 -12.10
C TYR A 55 8.87 -3.60 -10.76
N PHE A 56 9.57 -3.21 -9.70
CA PHE A 56 9.03 -3.22 -8.34
C PHE A 56 8.56 -1.84 -7.92
N GLY A 57 7.38 -1.78 -7.34
CA GLY A 57 6.81 -0.55 -6.82
C GLY A 57 5.71 -0.79 -5.81
N ASP A 58 5.13 0.31 -5.38
CA ASP A 58 4.08 0.33 -4.36
C ASP A 58 2.83 1.05 -4.89
N THR A 59 1.68 0.41 -4.77
CA THR A 59 0.38 0.96 -5.15
C THR A 59 -0.39 1.58 -3.98
N HIS A 60 0.20 1.60 -2.76
CA HIS A 60 -0.55 1.94 -1.57
C HIS A 60 0.31 2.75 -0.59
N VAL A 61 0.33 4.07 -0.79
CA VAL A 61 1.16 5.01 -0.02
C VAL A 61 0.34 6.24 0.33
N HIS A 62 0.26 6.54 1.64
CA HIS A 62 -0.35 7.75 2.16
C HIS A 62 0.70 8.77 2.61
N THR A 63 0.40 10.02 2.37
CA THR A 63 1.19 11.18 2.80
C THR A 63 0.46 11.95 3.89
N GLY A 64 1.06 13.03 4.38
CA GLY A 64 0.39 13.95 5.32
C GLY A 64 -0.83 14.67 4.73
N TRP A 65 -1.14 14.46 3.44
CA TRP A 65 -2.32 14.99 2.77
C TRP A 65 -3.53 14.04 2.87
N SER A 66 -3.29 12.78 3.21
CA SER A 66 -4.33 11.84 3.63
C SER A 66 -4.86 12.25 5.01
N ALA A 67 -6.18 12.28 5.18
CA ALA A 67 -6.79 12.83 6.40
C ALA A 67 -6.31 12.11 7.67
N ASP A 68 -6.30 10.80 7.68
CA ASP A 68 -5.89 9.98 8.82
C ASP A 68 -4.38 9.98 9.06
N ALA A 69 -3.56 9.86 8.01
CA ALA A 69 -2.10 9.96 8.12
C ALA A 69 -1.68 11.34 8.66
N GLY A 70 -2.31 12.40 8.15
CA GLY A 70 -2.10 13.75 8.64
C GLY A 70 -2.48 13.92 10.10
N LEU A 71 -3.62 13.36 10.54
CA LEU A 71 -4.08 13.39 11.93
C LEU A 71 -3.15 12.61 12.86
N ASP A 72 -2.61 11.47 12.43
CA ASP A 72 -1.62 10.70 13.22
C ASP A 72 -0.28 11.44 13.37
N GLY A 73 -0.03 12.43 12.55
CA GLY A 73 1.16 13.29 12.64
C GLY A 73 2.08 13.25 11.43
N SER A 74 1.71 12.56 10.36
CA SER A 74 2.47 12.62 9.12
C SER A 74 2.47 14.04 8.57
N SER A 75 3.66 14.55 8.26
CA SER A 75 3.88 15.88 7.69
C SER A 75 4.56 15.84 6.33
N LEU A 76 5.00 14.66 5.89
CA LEU A 76 5.62 14.46 4.59
C LEU A 76 4.54 14.48 3.51
N GLY A 77 4.76 15.31 2.49
CA GLY A 77 3.85 15.40 1.34
C GLY A 77 4.22 14.44 0.21
N PRO A 78 3.49 14.52 -0.91
CA PRO A 78 3.77 13.73 -2.12
C PRO A 78 5.20 13.89 -2.65
N GLU A 79 5.81 15.07 -2.50
CA GLU A 79 7.18 15.32 -2.96
C GLU A 79 8.20 14.48 -2.19
N GLU A 80 8.14 14.50 -0.86
CA GLU A 80 9.04 13.71 0.00
C GLU A 80 8.83 12.22 -0.23
N ALA A 81 7.60 11.77 -0.43
CA ALA A 81 7.30 10.37 -0.69
C ALA A 81 7.91 9.88 -2.01
N PHE A 82 7.79 10.64 -3.10
CA PHE A 82 8.46 10.30 -4.37
C PHE A 82 9.99 10.36 -4.27
N ARG A 83 10.55 11.34 -3.57
CA ARG A 83 11.99 11.44 -3.32
C ARG A 83 12.51 10.21 -2.59
N PHE A 84 11.83 9.81 -1.50
CA PHE A 84 12.19 8.62 -0.75
C PHE A 84 12.13 7.35 -1.63
N ALA A 85 11.04 7.17 -2.40
CA ALA A 85 10.88 6.04 -3.31
C ALA A 85 12.00 5.96 -4.38
N ARG A 86 12.49 7.10 -4.84
CA ARG A 86 13.63 7.22 -5.76
C ARG A 86 14.99 6.99 -5.11
N GLY A 87 15.03 6.81 -3.77
CA GLY A 87 16.27 6.58 -3.02
C GLY A 87 16.98 7.84 -2.54
N ASP A 88 16.34 9.00 -2.59
CA ASP A 88 16.88 10.23 -1.99
C ASP A 88 16.79 10.14 -0.45
N GLU A 89 17.65 10.91 0.22
CA GLU A 89 17.51 11.12 1.65
C GLU A 89 16.37 12.08 1.95
N VAL A 90 15.47 11.68 2.87
CA VAL A 90 14.41 12.51 3.41
C VAL A 90 14.46 12.51 4.93
N LYS A 91 14.01 13.60 5.53
CA LYS A 91 13.82 13.67 6.97
C LYS A 91 12.46 13.10 7.31
N SER A 92 12.42 12.05 8.12
CA SER A 92 11.17 11.40 8.55
C SER A 92 10.32 12.32 9.44
N ASN A 93 9.09 11.92 9.74
CA ASN A 93 8.20 12.67 10.63
C ASN A 93 8.76 12.81 12.06
N SER A 94 9.57 11.85 12.51
CA SER A 94 10.29 11.92 13.80
C SER A 94 11.64 12.65 13.73
N GLY A 95 12.02 13.14 12.55
CA GLY A 95 13.23 13.93 12.32
C GLY A 95 14.50 13.11 12.00
N GLN A 96 14.40 11.80 11.89
CA GLN A 96 15.50 10.92 11.50
C GLN A 96 15.72 10.97 9.98
N ILE A 97 16.95 10.67 9.53
CA ILE A 97 17.24 10.55 8.10
C ILE A 97 16.78 9.18 7.61
N ALA A 98 15.88 9.18 6.66
CA ALA A 98 15.34 8.00 5.99
C ALA A 98 15.86 7.90 4.55
N LYS A 99 16.19 6.69 4.11
CA LYS A 99 16.64 6.41 2.74
C LYS A 99 16.39 4.95 2.38
N LEU A 100 15.85 4.69 1.20
CA LEU A 100 15.82 3.34 0.66
C LEU A 100 17.23 2.90 0.22
N LYS A 101 17.63 1.68 0.59
CA LYS A 101 18.89 1.08 0.12
C LYS A 101 18.86 0.80 -1.39
N ARG A 102 17.71 0.40 -1.89
CA ARG A 102 17.43 0.18 -3.30
C ARG A 102 16.19 0.97 -3.69
N PRO A 103 16.29 1.95 -4.61
CA PRO A 103 15.13 2.68 -5.11
C PRO A 103 14.04 1.76 -5.65
N LEU A 104 12.79 2.21 -5.63
CA LEU A 104 11.71 1.58 -6.37
C LEU A 104 11.82 1.95 -7.85
N ASP A 105 11.24 1.11 -8.72
CA ASP A 105 11.11 1.41 -10.14
C ASP A 105 9.90 2.34 -10.40
N TRP A 106 8.86 2.27 -9.56
CA TRP A 106 7.64 3.07 -9.69
C TRP A 106 6.90 3.16 -8.35
N MET A 107 5.97 4.12 -8.23
CA MET A 107 5.11 4.27 -7.05
C MET A 107 3.83 5.02 -7.42
N VAL A 108 2.74 4.70 -6.74
CA VAL A 108 1.49 5.47 -6.73
C VAL A 108 1.29 6.07 -5.34
N ILE A 109 0.96 7.35 -5.25
CA ILE A 109 0.43 7.94 -4.02
C ILE A 109 -1.08 7.77 -4.06
N THR A 110 -1.64 7.23 -2.98
CA THR A 110 -3.06 6.90 -2.86
C THR A 110 -3.67 7.49 -1.60
N ASP A 111 -3.44 8.80 -1.38
CA ASP A 111 -4.08 9.51 -0.29
C ASP A 111 -5.61 9.34 -0.36
N HIS A 112 -6.26 9.20 0.81
CA HIS A 112 -7.71 9.11 0.89
C HIS A 112 -8.37 10.30 0.21
N SER A 113 -9.36 10.04 -0.66
CA SER A 113 -10.12 11.11 -1.31
C SER A 113 -10.96 11.91 -0.31
N ASP A 114 -11.48 11.24 0.72
CA ASP A 114 -12.26 11.87 1.78
C ASP A 114 -11.36 12.77 2.64
N GLY A 115 -11.58 14.06 2.57
CA GLY A 115 -10.81 15.04 3.33
C GLY A 115 -9.38 15.27 2.84
N MET A 116 -9.05 14.91 1.59
CA MET A 116 -7.74 15.14 0.98
C MET A 116 -7.29 16.60 1.15
N GLY A 117 -6.09 16.81 1.71
CA GLY A 117 -5.49 18.12 1.91
C GLY A 117 -6.01 18.91 3.11
N THR A 118 -7.15 18.55 3.71
CA THR A 118 -7.75 19.34 4.81
C THR A 118 -6.86 19.43 6.03
N ILE A 119 -6.21 18.34 6.40
CA ILE A 119 -5.33 18.29 7.58
C ILE A 119 -4.06 19.13 7.38
N SER A 120 -3.55 19.20 6.16
CA SER A 120 -2.43 20.08 5.82
C SER A 120 -2.80 21.56 6.01
N GLU A 121 -4.00 21.95 5.60
CA GLU A 121 -4.51 23.32 5.78
C GLU A 121 -4.75 23.64 7.25
N ILE A 122 -5.29 22.71 8.02
CA ILE A 122 -5.46 22.90 9.47
C ILE A 122 -4.08 23.02 10.13
N ARG A 123 -3.12 22.16 9.79
CA ARG A 123 -1.76 22.22 10.34
C ARG A 123 -1.06 23.54 10.00
N ALA A 124 -1.22 24.04 8.78
CA ALA A 124 -0.68 25.32 8.35
C ALA A 124 -1.28 26.51 9.14
N GLY A 125 -2.47 26.33 9.72
CA GLY A 125 -3.19 27.39 10.41
C GLY A 125 -3.93 28.30 9.43
N ASN A 126 -4.39 27.75 8.30
CA ASN A 126 -5.10 28.52 7.29
C ASN A 126 -6.36 29.19 7.88
N PRO A 127 -6.45 30.53 7.88
CA PRO A 127 -7.58 31.23 8.48
C PRO A 127 -8.93 30.90 7.83
N GLU A 128 -8.95 30.60 6.53
CA GLU A 128 -10.17 30.21 5.84
C GLU A 128 -10.67 28.81 6.25
N MET A 129 -9.73 27.93 6.66
CA MET A 129 -10.05 26.60 7.18
C MET A 129 -10.51 26.68 8.64
N ILE A 130 -9.74 27.36 9.49
CA ILE A 130 -9.94 27.36 10.94
C ILE A 130 -11.09 28.29 11.34
N GLY A 131 -11.14 29.50 10.79
CA GLY A 131 -12.13 30.52 11.15
C GLY A 131 -12.19 30.77 12.66
N THR A 132 -13.40 30.56 13.23
CA THR A 132 -13.69 30.64 14.66
C THR A 132 -14.19 29.31 15.22
N ASP A 133 -13.87 28.19 14.56
CA ASP A 133 -14.30 26.86 14.99
C ASP A 133 -13.34 26.32 16.06
N GLU A 134 -13.84 26.16 17.28
CA GLU A 134 -13.06 25.71 18.44
C GLU A 134 -12.43 24.32 18.24
N PHE A 135 -13.11 23.43 17.50
CA PHE A 135 -12.58 22.11 17.23
C PHE A 135 -11.39 22.18 16.26
N LEU A 136 -11.48 23.03 15.22
CA LEU A 136 -10.38 23.21 14.26
C LEU A 136 -9.19 23.95 14.88
N GLU A 137 -9.42 24.91 15.79
CA GLU A 137 -8.35 25.54 16.59
C GLU A 137 -7.64 24.49 17.46
N LYS A 138 -8.40 23.64 18.17
CA LYS A 138 -7.88 22.55 18.99
C LYS A 138 -7.08 21.55 18.15
N MET A 139 -7.59 21.22 16.96
CA MET A 139 -6.90 20.32 16.01
C MET A 139 -5.59 20.95 15.51
N ASN A 140 -5.60 22.23 15.13
CA ASN A 140 -4.38 22.94 14.73
C ASN A 140 -3.32 22.91 15.84
N ALA A 141 -3.70 23.17 17.09
CA ALA A 141 -2.81 23.09 18.24
C ALA A 141 -2.26 21.68 18.45
N ALA A 142 -3.11 20.66 18.33
CA ALA A 142 -2.71 19.26 18.48
C ALA A 142 -1.73 18.79 17.39
N LEU A 143 -1.91 19.25 16.15
CA LEU A 143 -1.03 18.90 15.02
C LEU A 143 0.35 19.59 15.09
N LYS A 144 0.51 20.63 15.90
CA LYS A 144 1.77 21.36 16.11
C LYS A 144 2.56 20.91 17.33
N THR A 145 1.98 20.05 18.18
CA THR A 145 2.64 19.56 19.39
C THR A 145 3.17 18.13 19.24
N SER A 146 4.16 17.77 20.03
CA SER A 146 4.63 16.39 20.24
C SER A 146 3.78 15.62 21.25
N ASP A 147 2.75 16.24 21.85
CA ASP A 147 1.88 15.58 22.82
C ASP A 147 0.96 14.55 22.11
N VAL A 148 1.38 13.29 22.13
CA VAL A 148 0.66 12.17 21.53
C VAL A 148 -0.74 12.00 22.15
N LYS A 149 -0.91 12.28 23.45
CA LYS A 149 -2.21 12.14 24.13
C LYS A 149 -3.21 13.17 23.59
N LEU A 150 -2.77 14.41 23.41
CA LEU A 150 -3.62 15.46 22.84
C LEU A 150 -4.01 15.12 21.40
N ARG A 151 -3.03 14.69 20.58
CA ARG A 151 -3.31 14.27 19.19
C ARG A 151 -4.32 13.11 19.13
N ASN A 152 -4.14 12.07 19.93
CA ASN A 152 -5.07 10.94 19.97
C ASN A 152 -6.48 11.34 20.42
N THR A 153 -6.59 12.28 21.36
CA THR A 153 -7.89 12.81 21.79
C THR A 153 -8.60 13.52 20.66
N VAL A 154 -7.87 14.36 19.92
CA VAL A 154 -8.43 15.11 18.78
C VAL A 154 -8.76 14.19 17.62
N MET A 155 -7.91 13.19 17.34
CA MET A 155 -8.16 12.17 16.30
C MET A 155 -9.45 11.39 16.61
N LEU A 156 -9.63 10.93 17.84
CA LEU A 156 -10.85 10.22 18.25
C LEU A 156 -12.10 11.10 18.11
N GLU A 157 -11.98 12.39 18.47
CA GLU A 157 -13.06 13.36 18.27
C GLU A 157 -13.38 13.56 16.78
N ALA A 158 -12.35 13.66 15.91
CA ALA A 158 -12.51 13.78 14.47
C ALA A 158 -13.25 12.58 13.88
N VAL A 159 -12.81 11.36 14.21
CA VAL A 159 -13.47 10.11 13.79
C VAL A 159 -14.93 10.07 14.26
N THR A 160 -15.18 10.41 15.52
CA THR A 160 -16.54 10.46 16.07
C THR A 160 -17.41 11.47 15.31
N ARG A 161 -16.88 12.64 14.98
CA ARG A 161 -17.59 13.67 14.20
C ARG A 161 -17.84 13.22 12.76
N GLN A 162 -16.90 12.50 12.16
CA GLN A 162 -17.07 11.93 10.81
C GLN A 162 -18.22 10.91 10.78
N VAL A 163 -18.21 9.94 11.70
CA VAL A 163 -19.28 8.93 11.84
C VAL A 163 -20.64 9.58 12.05
N ASN A 164 -20.71 10.60 12.93
CA ASN A 164 -21.94 11.32 13.23
C ASN A 164 -22.30 12.39 12.18
N ARG A 165 -21.50 12.56 11.12
CA ARG A 165 -21.65 13.60 10.08
C ARG A 165 -21.72 15.02 10.66
N THR A 166 -20.91 15.28 11.70
CA THR A 166 -20.82 16.57 12.41
C THR A 166 -19.46 17.26 12.26
N LEU A 167 -18.67 16.85 11.26
CA LEU A 167 -17.43 17.56 10.91
C LEU A 167 -17.73 19.03 10.55
N PRO A 168 -16.84 19.97 10.89
CA PRO A 168 -16.98 21.36 10.49
C PRO A 168 -17.15 21.52 8.97
N LYS A 169 -18.06 22.39 8.56
CA LYS A 169 -18.33 22.63 7.14
C LYS A 169 -17.08 23.04 6.36
N ALA A 170 -16.15 23.76 7.00
CA ALA A 170 -14.89 24.14 6.37
C ALA A 170 -14.08 22.93 5.89
N MET A 171 -14.06 21.82 6.65
CA MET A 171 -13.39 20.57 6.24
C MET A 171 -14.03 19.89 5.03
N MET A 172 -15.31 20.18 4.79
CA MET A 172 -16.09 19.58 3.69
C MET A 172 -16.07 20.44 2.42
N ASP A 173 -15.37 21.58 2.43
CA ASP A 173 -15.29 22.45 1.25
C ASP A 173 -14.44 21.79 0.16
N PRO A 174 -14.99 21.51 -1.04
CA PRO A 174 -14.29 20.86 -2.14
C PRO A 174 -13.02 21.61 -2.59
N LYS A 175 -12.88 22.88 -2.30
CA LYS A 175 -11.70 23.67 -2.69
C LYS A 175 -10.39 23.09 -2.17
N TRP A 176 -10.39 22.46 -0.99
CA TRP A 176 -9.20 21.84 -0.40
C TRP A 176 -8.75 20.62 -1.20
N MET A 177 -9.71 19.77 -1.54
CA MET A 177 -9.44 18.61 -2.40
C MET A 177 -8.99 19.05 -3.80
N VAL A 178 -9.62 20.10 -4.38
CA VAL A 178 -9.21 20.68 -5.67
C VAL A 178 -7.75 21.11 -5.64
N SER A 179 -7.36 21.85 -4.59
CA SER A 179 -5.98 22.31 -4.42
C SER A 179 -5.00 21.14 -4.23
N ALA A 180 -5.30 20.24 -3.30
CA ALA A 180 -4.46 19.09 -3.01
C ALA A 180 -4.31 18.16 -4.22
N TRP A 181 -5.41 17.80 -4.89
CA TRP A 181 -5.38 16.95 -6.07
C TRP A 181 -4.56 17.57 -7.21
N LYS A 182 -4.77 18.85 -7.50
CA LYS A 182 -3.96 19.57 -8.49
C LYS A 182 -2.47 19.47 -8.19
N HIS A 183 -2.07 19.72 -6.94
CA HIS A 183 -0.67 19.61 -6.55
C HIS A 183 -0.16 18.16 -6.62
N THR A 184 -0.96 17.17 -6.21
CA THR A 184 -0.59 15.74 -6.30
C THR A 184 -0.28 15.34 -7.74
N VAL A 185 -1.15 15.68 -8.70
CA VAL A 185 -0.94 15.31 -10.10
C VAL A 185 0.25 16.07 -10.73
N GLU A 186 0.46 17.34 -10.37
CA GLU A 186 1.61 18.13 -10.83
C GLU A 186 2.94 17.61 -10.26
N ILE A 187 2.96 17.18 -8.99
CA ILE A 187 4.13 16.59 -8.35
C ILE A 187 4.44 15.24 -9.00
N ALA A 188 3.43 14.40 -9.21
CA ALA A 188 3.62 13.12 -9.89
C ALA A 188 4.24 13.29 -11.28
N ASP A 189 3.79 14.28 -12.08
CA ASP A 189 4.40 14.55 -13.40
C ASP A 189 5.84 15.05 -13.28
N ARG A 190 6.15 15.90 -12.29
CA ARG A 190 7.50 16.39 -12.03
C ARG A 190 8.49 15.29 -11.69
N TYR A 191 8.04 14.28 -10.92
CA TYR A 191 8.88 13.16 -10.48
C TYR A 191 8.86 11.97 -11.44
N ASN A 192 8.02 11.99 -12.48
CA ASN A 192 7.98 10.95 -13.50
C ASN A 192 9.20 11.07 -14.44
N ASP A 193 10.06 10.07 -14.41
CA ASP A 193 11.27 9.96 -15.25
C ASP A 193 11.23 8.61 -15.99
N PRO A 194 10.55 8.55 -17.16
CA PRO A 194 10.34 7.33 -17.91
C PRO A 194 11.66 6.57 -18.19
N GLY A 195 11.67 5.29 -17.95
CA GLY A 195 12.85 4.44 -18.05
C GLY A 195 13.66 4.30 -16.75
N LYS A 196 13.49 5.21 -15.78
CA LYS A 196 14.15 5.18 -14.47
C LYS A 196 13.18 5.04 -13.31
N PHE A 197 12.18 5.92 -13.25
CA PHE A 197 11.16 5.91 -12.21
C PHE A 197 9.82 6.39 -12.76
N SER A 198 8.77 5.58 -12.60
CA SER A 198 7.42 6.00 -12.97
C SER A 198 6.63 6.45 -11.74
N ALA A 199 6.43 7.77 -11.62
CA ALA A 199 5.54 8.34 -10.62
C ALA A 199 4.11 8.29 -11.16
N MET A 200 3.31 7.33 -10.71
CA MET A 200 1.93 7.14 -11.15
C MET A 200 0.97 8.02 -10.34
N ILE A 201 -0.20 8.29 -10.88
CA ILE A 201 -1.24 9.11 -10.26
C ILE A 201 -2.37 8.20 -9.78
N GLY A 202 -2.81 8.41 -8.55
CA GLY A 202 -3.89 7.64 -7.95
C GLY A 202 -4.48 8.30 -6.71
N TYR A 203 -5.49 7.67 -6.14
CA TYR A 203 -6.08 8.02 -4.86
C TYR A 203 -6.76 6.80 -4.25
N GLU A 204 -7.06 6.83 -2.97
CA GLU A 204 -7.85 5.79 -2.33
C GLU A 204 -9.30 6.24 -2.11
N TRP A 205 -10.23 5.42 -2.61
CA TRP A 205 -11.65 5.51 -2.31
C TRP A 205 -11.95 4.60 -1.12
N THR A 206 -12.42 5.19 0.02
CA THR A 206 -12.28 4.62 1.36
C THR A 206 -13.64 4.32 1.99
N VAL A 207 -14.31 3.29 1.55
CA VAL A 207 -15.60 2.87 2.10
C VAL A 207 -15.44 1.97 3.32
N ASN A 208 -16.04 2.38 4.43
CA ASN A 208 -16.21 1.61 5.66
C ASN A 208 -17.69 1.22 5.81
N ALA A 209 -18.12 0.19 5.09
CA ALA A 209 -19.52 -0.24 5.05
C ALA A 209 -19.95 -0.90 6.36
N ASP A 210 -21.25 -0.82 6.70
CA ASP A 210 -21.89 -1.58 7.79
C ASP A 210 -21.05 -1.57 9.10
N ASP A 211 -20.79 -0.42 9.67
CA ASP A 211 -20.01 -0.24 10.91
C ASP A 211 -18.52 -0.65 10.81
N GLY A 212 -17.81 -0.19 9.76
CA GLY A 212 -16.36 -0.28 9.69
C GLY A 212 -15.82 -1.45 8.84
N ASN A 213 -16.64 -2.11 8.04
CA ASN A 213 -16.18 -3.16 7.13
C ASN A 213 -15.41 -2.54 5.96
N ASN A 214 -14.13 -2.86 5.85
CA ASN A 214 -13.26 -2.32 4.83
C ASN A 214 -13.71 -2.75 3.42
N LEU A 215 -14.03 -1.78 2.58
CA LEU A 215 -14.28 -1.95 1.15
C LEU A 215 -13.47 -0.95 0.32
N HIS A 216 -12.29 -0.58 0.78
CA HIS A 216 -11.42 0.41 0.15
C HIS A 216 -10.87 -0.06 -1.21
N ARG A 217 -10.58 0.90 -2.11
CA ARG A 217 -9.95 0.67 -3.41
C ARG A 217 -8.93 1.76 -3.72
N ASN A 218 -7.73 1.35 -4.07
CA ASN A 218 -6.76 2.23 -4.70
C ASN A 218 -7.10 2.39 -6.17
N VAL A 219 -7.45 3.59 -6.58
CA VAL A 219 -7.68 3.93 -7.99
C VAL A 219 -6.35 4.38 -8.61
N VAL A 220 -5.94 3.73 -9.69
CA VAL A 220 -4.69 4.01 -10.38
C VAL A 220 -4.98 4.46 -11.79
N LEU A 221 -4.50 5.65 -12.15
CA LEU A 221 -4.65 6.24 -13.47
C LEU A 221 -3.42 5.93 -14.34
N ARG A 222 -3.69 5.60 -15.62
CA ARG A 222 -2.65 5.31 -16.62
C ARG A 222 -1.90 6.55 -17.08
N ASP A 223 -2.55 7.68 -16.97
CA ASP A 223 -2.23 8.92 -17.69
C ASP A 223 -1.54 9.93 -16.74
N GLY A 224 -1.07 11.03 -17.33
CA GLY A 224 -0.46 12.14 -16.63
C GLY A 224 -1.46 13.17 -16.10
N ALA A 225 -0.92 14.28 -15.59
CA ALA A 225 -1.71 15.37 -15.02
C ALA A 225 -2.63 16.06 -16.05
N ASP A 226 -2.29 15.98 -17.33
CA ASP A 226 -3.10 16.50 -18.44
C ASP A 226 -4.51 15.91 -18.47
N LYS A 227 -4.66 14.64 -18.11
CA LYS A 227 -5.95 13.95 -18.01
C LYS A 227 -6.45 13.85 -16.58
N ALA A 228 -5.60 13.43 -15.66
CA ALA A 228 -5.95 13.28 -14.25
C ALA A 228 -6.45 14.59 -13.63
N GLY A 229 -5.87 15.72 -13.99
CA GLY A 229 -6.26 17.04 -13.53
C GLY A 229 -7.62 17.56 -14.04
N GLN A 230 -8.25 16.86 -14.98
CA GLN A 230 -9.58 17.26 -15.50
C GLN A 230 -10.75 16.77 -14.62
N VAL A 231 -10.49 15.92 -13.65
CA VAL A 231 -11.49 15.35 -12.73
C VAL A 231 -11.01 15.46 -11.30
N LEU A 232 -11.94 15.33 -10.36
CA LEU A 232 -11.62 15.18 -8.93
C LEU A 232 -11.81 13.71 -8.53
N PRO A 233 -11.05 13.22 -7.56
CA PRO A 233 -11.30 11.93 -6.94
C PRO A 233 -12.74 11.79 -6.45
N LEU A 234 -13.33 10.61 -6.67
CA LEU A 234 -14.62 10.28 -6.09
C LEU A 234 -14.47 10.09 -4.59
N THR A 235 -15.41 10.62 -3.82
CA THR A 235 -15.45 10.47 -2.36
C THR A 235 -16.58 9.55 -1.91
N THR A 236 -16.51 9.04 -0.68
CA THR A 236 -17.58 8.25 -0.09
C THR A 236 -18.82 9.08 0.27
N PHE A 237 -18.66 10.40 0.33
CA PHE A 237 -19.82 11.31 0.49
C PHE A 237 -20.76 11.30 -0.72
N GLU A 238 -20.25 10.92 -1.88
CA GLU A 238 -21.03 10.81 -3.12
C GLU A 238 -21.64 9.42 -3.27
N THR A 239 -20.88 8.36 -2.95
CA THR A 239 -21.38 6.97 -2.97
C THR A 239 -20.46 6.04 -2.17
N GLU A 240 -21.06 5.03 -1.54
CA GLU A 240 -20.37 3.92 -0.89
C GLU A 240 -20.45 2.62 -1.73
N ASP A 241 -21.20 2.64 -2.83
CA ASP A 241 -21.38 1.49 -3.71
C ASP A 241 -20.24 1.40 -4.74
N PRO A 242 -19.53 0.26 -4.83
CA PRO A 242 -18.49 0.05 -5.86
C PRO A 242 -18.97 0.26 -7.30
N GLU A 243 -20.25 0.04 -7.61
CA GLU A 243 -20.79 0.33 -8.94
C GLU A 243 -20.76 1.84 -9.24
N GLY A 244 -20.91 2.69 -8.22
CA GLY A 244 -20.73 4.14 -8.34
C GLY A 244 -19.28 4.52 -8.66
N LEU A 245 -18.31 3.86 -8.03
CA LEU A 245 -16.89 4.04 -8.37
C LEU A 245 -16.60 3.60 -9.82
N TRP A 246 -17.12 2.45 -10.25
CA TRP A 246 -16.92 1.99 -11.65
C TRP A 246 -17.57 2.93 -12.67
N LYS A 247 -18.72 3.53 -12.30
CA LYS A 247 -19.36 4.56 -13.12
C LYS A 247 -18.47 5.80 -13.25
N TRP A 248 -17.93 6.30 -12.13
CA TRP A 248 -16.97 7.42 -12.13
C TRP A 248 -15.75 7.12 -13.02
N MET A 249 -15.19 5.91 -12.94
CA MET A 249 -14.06 5.49 -13.77
C MET A 249 -14.43 5.48 -15.26
N ALA A 250 -15.64 5.02 -15.61
CA ALA A 250 -16.14 5.07 -16.98
C ALA A 250 -16.32 6.50 -17.49
N GLU A 251 -16.82 7.39 -16.62
CA GLU A 251 -16.97 8.83 -16.93
C GLU A 251 -15.59 9.51 -17.11
N TYR A 252 -14.60 9.15 -16.27
CA TYR A 252 -13.22 9.59 -16.46
C TYR A 252 -12.67 9.18 -17.82
N GLU A 253 -12.81 7.89 -18.19
CA GLU A 253 -12.36 7.41 -19.51
C GLU A 253 -13.08 8.10 -20.67
N ALA A 254 -14.39 8.30 -20.55
CA ALA A 254 -15.19 8.96 -21.59
C ALA A 254 -14.84 10.45 -21.74
N LYS A 255 -14.62 11.16 -20.63
CA LYS A 255 -14.34 12.59 -20.62
C LYS A 255 -12.93 12.92 -21.10
N THR A 256 -11.94 12.14 -20.67
CA THR A 256 -10.52 12.48 -20.82
C THR A 256 -9.79 11.64 -21.88
N GLY A 257 -10.39 10.52 -22.32
CA GLY A 257 -9.70 9.50 -23.11
C GLY A 257 -8.60 8.78 -22.31
N GLY A 258 -8.56 8.95 -20.99
CA GLY A 258 -7.65 8.26 -20.07
C GLY A 258 -8.08 6.83 -19.78
N LYS A 259 -7.37 6.18 -18.86
CA LYS A 259 -7.67 4.82 -18.39
C LYS A 259 -7.52 4.75 -16.87
N ALA A 260 -8.41 3.99 -16.22
CA ALA A 260 -8.40 3.77 -14.79
C ALA A 260 -8.60 2.30 -14.43
N LEU A 261 -8.00 1.86 -13.33
CA LEU A 261 -8.28 0.60 -12.67
C LEU A 261 -8.39 0.82 -11.16
N ALA A 262 -9.06 -0.09 -10.46
CA ALA A 262 -9.18 -0.07 -9.01
C ALA A 262 -8.60 -1.36 -8.41
N ILE A 263 -7.95 -1.24 -7.24
CA ILE A 263 -7.32 -2.36 -6.53
C ILE A 263 -7.96 -2.45 -5.15
N PRO A 264 -8.93 -3.36 -4.93
CA PRO A 264 -9.45 -3.64 -3.60
C PRO A 264 -8.36 -4.20 -2.69
N HIS A 265 -8.47 -3.89 -1.39
CA HIS A 265 -7.52 -4.35 -0.38
C HIS A 265 -8.19 -4.58 0.98
N ASN A 266 -7.42 -5.17 1.93
CA ASN A 266 -7.89 -5.53 3.27
C ASN A 266 -9.20 -6.36 3.27
N GLY A 267 -9.29 -7.38 2.43
CA GLY A 267 -10.37 -8.35 2.51
C GLY A 267 -10.50 -8.94 3.91
N ASN A 268 -9.36 -9.18 4.57
CA ASN A 268 -9.27 -9.65 5.95
C ASN A 268 -9.93 -8.72 7.00
N LEU A 269 -10.24 -7.48 6.68
CA LEU A 269 -10.90 -6.51 7.56
C LEU A 269 -12.31 -6.15 7.09
N SER A 270 -12.85 -6.89 6.11
CA SER A 270 -14.14 -6.59 5.50
C SER A 270 -15.35 -7.27 6.18
N ASN A 271 -15.12 -8.11 7.20
CA ASN A 271 -16.17 -8.94 7.81
C ASN A 271 -17.05 -9.67 6.77
N GLY A 272 -16.37 -10.24 5.75
CA GLY A 272 -16.97 -11.03 4.69
C GLY A 272 -17.50 -10.24 3.50
N ARG A 273 -17.47 -8.91 3.54
CA ARG A 273 -18.06 -8.04 2.49
C ARG A 273 -17.25 -8.01 1.19
N MET A 274 -15.94 -8.19 1.26
CA MET A 274 -15.05 -7.95 0.10
C MET A 274 -15.37 -8.85 -1.09
N PHE A 275 -15.62 -10.14 -0.85
CA PHE A 275 -15.89 -11.12 -1.89
C PHE A 275 -17.27 -11.75 -1.78
N GLU A 276 -18.26 -10.98 -1.27
CA GLU A 276 -19.65 -11.42 -1.30
C GLU A 276 -20.10 -11.77 -2.72
N GLU A 277 -20.95 -12.79 -2.81
CA GLU A 277 -21.54 -13.25 -4.06
C GLU A 277 -22.87 -12.55 -4.38
N THR A 278 -23.05 -11.38 -3.77
CA THR A 278 -24.16 -10.44 -3.99
C THR A 278 -23.61 -9.08 -4.40
N ARG A 279 -24.48 -8.21 -4.89
CA ARG A 279 -24.16 -6.80 -5.09
C ARG A 279 -24.09 -6.08 -3.73
N PHE A 280 -23.69 -4.80 -3.74
CA PHE A 280 -23.54 -3.99 -2.54
C PHE A 280 -24.85 -3.88 -1.75
N ASP A 281 -25.98 -3.75 -2.42
CA ASP A 281 -27.33 -3.68 -1.87
C ASP A 281 -27.91 -5.06 -1.46
N LYS A 282 -27.10 -6.12 -1.48
CA LYS A 282 -27.47 -7.52 -1.20
C LYS A 282 -28.36 -8.18 -2.25
N SER A 283 -28.66 -7.53 -3.34
CA SER A 283 -29.34 -8.17 -4.47
C SER A 283 -28.44 -9.23 -5.13
N PRO A 284 -29.02 -10.20 -5.87
CA PRO A 284 -28.23 -11.22 -6.55
C PRO A 284 -27.23 -10.63 -7.53
N MET A 285 -26.00 -11.19 -7.55
CA MET A 285 -25.00 -10.81 -8.54
C MET A 285 -25.46 -11.20 -9.93
N THR A 286 -25.35 -10.27 -10.89
CA THR A 286 -25.67 -10.50 -12.32
C THR A 286 -24.41 -10.69 -13.14
N ARG A 287 -24.58 -11.14 -14.39
CA ARG A 287 -23.48 -11.24 -15.35
C ARG A 287 -22.84 -9.87 -15.64
N GLU A 288 -23.67 -8.84 -15.77
CA GLU A 288 -23.26 -7.46 -16.05
C GLU A 288 -22.38 -6.94 -14.89
N TYR A 289 -22.82 -7.12 -13.64
CA TYR A 289 -22.04 -6.77 -12.45
C TYR A 289 -20.70 -7.52 -12.44
N ALA A 290 -20.70 -8.84 -12.65
CA ALA A 290 -19.50 -9.65 -12.65
C ALA A 290 -18.52 -9.21 -13.75
N THR A 291 -19.02 -8.85 -14.93
CA THR A 291 -18.22 -8.34 -16.07
C THR A 291 -17.66 -6.96 -15.76
N ALA A 292 -18.43 -6.06 -15.15
CA ALA A 292 -17.99 -4.72 -14.75
C ALA A 292 -16.88 -4.84 -13.69
N ARG A 293 -17.08 -5.64 -12.66
CA ARG A 293 -16.08 -5.88 -11.61
C ARG A 293 -14.77 -6.41 -12.20
N GLN A 294 -14.82 -7.41 -13.06
CA GLN A 294 -13.65 -7.96 -13.74
C GLN A 294 -12.90 -6.91 -14.58
N ARG A 295 -13.62 -5.97 -15.19
CA ARG A 295 -13.05 -4.90 -16.02
C ARG A 295 -12.33 -3.86 -15.16
N TRP A 296 -12.95 -3.42 -14.06
CA TRP A 296 -12.48 -2.30 -13.26
C TRP A 296 -11.53 -2.70 -12.14
N GLU A 297 -11.69 -3.92 -11.62
CA GLU A 297 -10.86 -4.47 -10.53
C GLU A 297 -10.03 -5.66 -11.03
N PRO A 298 -8.97 -5.45 -11.84
CA PRO A 298 -8.16 -6.56 -12.36
C PRO A 298 -7.22 -7.18 -11.34
N LEU A 299 -6.90 -6.46 -10.26
CA LEU A 299 -5.94 -6.83 -9.22
C LEU A 299 -6.62 -6.84 -7.85
N PHE A 300 -5.99 -7.57 -6.92
CA PHE A 300 -6.31 -7.53 -5.49
C PHE A 300 -5.03 -7.47 -4.67
N GLU A 301 -5.00 -6.63 -3.63
CA GLU A 301 -3.87 -6.52 -2.72
C GLU A 301 -3.94 -7.64 -1.67
N VAL A 302 -3.07 -8.64 -1.83
CA VAL A 302 -3.08 -9.85 -1.00
C VAL A 302 -2.36 -9.68 0.33
N THR A 303 -1.53 -8.63 0.48
CA THR A 303 -0.80 -8.34 1.71
C THR A 303 -0.42 -6.88 1.83
N GLN A 304 -0.41 -6.38 3.04
CA GLN A 304 0.04 -5.04 3.44
C GLN A 304 0.25 -4.99 4.97
N MET A 305 0.60 -3.83 5.54
CA MET A 305 0.92 -3.69 6.98
C MET A 305 -0.22 -4.01 7.95
N LYS A 306 -1.48 -4.07 7.50
CA LYS A 306 -2.64 -4.52 8.29
C LYS A 306 -2.99 -5.99 8.03
N GLY A 307 -1.97 -6.83 7.83
CA GLY A 307 -2.09 -8.27 7.64
C GLY A 307 -2.31 -8.70 6.19
N GLN A 308 -2.24 -10.00 5.97
CA GLN A 308 -2.45 -10.61 4.66
C GLN A 308 -3.93 -10.98 4.45
N SER A 309 -4.35 -10.94 3.20
CA SER A 309 -5.65 -11.38 2.70
C SER A 309 -5.53 -12.50 1.66
N GLU A 310 -4.39 -13.20 1.61
CA GLU A 310 -4.15 -14.25 0.62
C GLU A 310 -4.87 -15.55 0.99
N SER A 311 -4.63 -16.05 2.21
CA SER A 311 -5.14 -17.34 2.70
C SER A 311 -5.39 -17.29 4.20
N HIS A 312 -6.17 -18.28 4.70
CA HIS A 312 -6.48 -18.42 6.12
C HIS A 312 -6.40 -19.89 6.53
N PRO A 313 -5.86 -20.25 7.72
CA PRO A 313 -5.70 -21.65 8.13
C PRO A 313 -7.02 -22.43 8.16
N GLY A 314 -8.14 -21.78 8.48
CA GLY A 314 -9.46 -22.38 8.42
C GLY A 314 -9.95 -22.73 7.01
N LEU A 315 -9.35 -22.14 5.96
CA LEU A 315 -9.68 -22.35 4.54
C LEU A 315 -8.61 -23.17 3.81
N SER A 316 -7.37 -23.10 4.28
CA SER A 316 -6.18 -23.77 3.72
C SER A 316 -5.43 -24.56 4.80
N PRO A 317 -6.05 -25.59 5.44
CA PRO A 317 -5.49 -26.23 6.64
C PRO A 317 -4.24 -27.08 6.40
N LYS A 318 -3.83 -27.26 5.15
CA LYS A 318 -2.61 -28.00 4.76
C LYS A 318 -1.47 -27.05 4.35
N ASP A 319 -1.70 -25.74 4.35
CA ASP A 319 -0.71 -24.74 4.02
C ASP A 319 -0.06 -24.26 5.33
N GLU A 320 1.22 -24.57 5.53
CA GLU A 320 1.99 -24.19 6.71
C GLU A 320 2.23 -22.68 6.85
N PHE A 321 1.97 -21.90 5.80
CA PHE A 321 2.11 -20.43 5.79
C PHE A 321 0.77 -19.72 5.85
N ALA A 322 -0.36 -20.42 5.93
CA ALA A 322 -1.69 -19.81 5.91
C ALA A 322 -1.99 -18.96 7.15
N ASP A 323 -1.24 -19.14 8.25
CA ASP A 323 -1.36 -18.39 9.50
C ASP A 323 -0.37 -17.22 9.61
N TRP A 324 0.43 -16.94 8.56
CA TRP A 324 1.37 -15.84 8.56
C TRP A 324 0.63 -14.50 8.53
N ASP A 325 1.02 -13.59 9.43
CA ASP A 325 0.55 -12.19 9.52
C ASP A 325 -0.99 -12.04 9.45
N LEU A 326 -1.71 -12.85 10.21
CA LEU A 326 -3.16 -12.80 10.28
C LEU A 326 -3.66 -11.60 11.08
N TRP A 327 -4.56 -10.83 10.46
CA TRP A 327 -5.38 -9.83 11.11
C TRP A 327 -6.85 -10.23 10.94
N ASP A 328 -7.33 -11.17 11.75
CA ASP A 328 -8.63 -11.84 11.60
C ASP A 328 -9.59 -11.64 12.79
N ARG A 329 -9.29 -10.69 13.70
CA ARG A 329 -10.08 -10.48 14.94
C ARG A 329 -11.39 -9.73 14.70
N GLY A 330 -11.51 -8.98 13.63
CA GLY A 330 -12.66 -8.14 13.29
C GLY A 330 -12.33 -7.14 12.18
N ASN A 331 -13.15 -6.10 12.06
CA ASN A 331 -12.90 -4.98 11.15
C ASN A 331 -12.14 -3.83 11.85
N LEU A 332 -11.96 -2.70 11.17
CA LEU A 332 -11.21 -1.54 11.71
C LEU A 332 -11.86 -0.92 12.95
N ASP A 333 -13.19 -0.98 13.08
CA ASP A 333 -13.94 -0.48 14.24
C ASP A 333 -14.03 -1.50 15.39
N ALA A 334 -13.24 -2.58 15.28
CA ALA A 334 -13.22 -3.65 16.27
C ALA A 334 -14.53 -4.44 16.39
N VAL A 335 -15.38 -4.45 15.35
CA VAL A 335 -16.54 -5.32 15.27
C VAL A 335 -16.08 -6.75 15.00
N PRO A 336 -16.32 -7.71 15.91
CA PRO A 336 -15.80 -9.07 15.78
C PRO A 336 -16.37 -9.79 14.56
N LYS A 337 -15.55 -10.71 13.99
CA LYS A 337 -16.01 -11.61 12.93
C LYS A 337 -17.06 -12.59 13.44
N LYS A 338 -18.03 -12.89 12.57
CA LYS A 338 -19.00 -13.96 12.76
C LYS A 338 -18.59 -15.21 11.98
N PRO A 339 -19.02 -16.41 12.39
CA PRO A 339 -18.80 -17.64 11.63
C PRO A 339 -19.21 -17.49 10.16
N GLY A 340 -18.37 -17.96 9.25
CA GLY A 340 -18.62 -17.90 7.80
C GLY A 340 -18.10 -16.67 7.08
N MET A 341 -17.80 -15.56 7.76
CA MET A 341 -17.28 -14.33 7.14
C MET A 341 -15.92 -14.56 6.46
N VAL A 342 -15.03 -15.32 7.10
CA VAL A 342 -13.67 -15.63 6.61
C VAL A 342 -13.67 -16.15 5.17
N ARG A 343 -14.70 -16.89 4.77
CA ARG A 343 -14.80 -17.49 3.43
C ARG A 343 -14.83 -16.44 2.30
N THR A 344 -15.34 -15.27 2.56
CA THR A 344 -15.50 -14.19 1.56
C THR A 344 -14.56 -13.01 1.83
N GLU A 345 -13.41 -13.29 2.48
CA GLU A 345 -12.39 -12.31 2.84
C GLU A 345 -11.04 -12.56 2.16
N TYR A 346 -10.75 -13.82 1.80
CA TYR A 346 -9.41 -14.23 1.36
C TYR A 346 -9.36 -14.50 -0.14
N TRP A 347 -8.28 -14.04 -0.75
CA TRP A 347 -8.07 -14.05 -2.20
C TRP A 347 -8.14 -15.45 -2.83
N ARG A 348 -7.49 -16.46 -2.22
CA ARG A 348 -7.52 -17.84 -2.77
C ARG A 348 -8.93 -18.41 -2.85
N GLU A 349 -9.77 -18.12 -1.85
CA GLU A 349 -11.18 -18.56 -1.89
C GLU A 349 -11.99 -17.75 -2.91
N SER A 350 -11.69 -16.44 -3.06
CA SER A 350 -12.36 -15.62 -4.07
C SER A 350 -12.09 -16.13 -5.49
N LEU A 351 -10.86 -16.59 -5.79
CA LEU A 351 -10.54 -17.20 -7.09
C LEU A 351 -11.38 -18.45 -7.36
N LYS A 352 -11.56 -19.33 -6.35
CA LYS A 352 -12.43 -20.51 -6.47
C LYS A 352 -13.89 -20.12 -6.69
N SER A 353 -14.39 -19.15 -5.92
CA SER A 353 -15.74 -18.59 -6.10
C SER A 353 -15.93 -17.96 -7.48
N GLY A 354 -14.91 -17.26 -7.99
CA GLY A 354 -14.91 -16.67 -9.32
C GLY A 354 -15.05 -17.70 -10.44
N LEU A 355 -14.34 -18.84 -10.34
CA LEU A 355 -14.46 -19.95 -11.29
C LEU A 355 -15.87 -20.57 -11.26
N ARG A 356 -16.44 -20.78 -10.08
CA ARG A 356 -17.80 -21.27 -9.89
C ARG A 356 -18.83 -20.32 -10.47
N LEU A 357 -18.71 -19.03 -10.19
CA LEU A 357 -19.59 -17.98 -10.70
C LEU A 357 -19.49 -17.83 -12.23
N GLN A 358 -18.30 -18.03 -12.80
CA GLN A 358 -18.17 -18.10 -14.27
C GLN A 358 -19.03 -19.20 -14.88
N GLY A 359 -19.11 -20.37 -14.23
CA GLY A 359 -19.98 -21.47 -14.68
C GLY A 359 -21.48 -21.15 -14.58
N THR A 360 -21.90 -20.36 -13.62
CA THR A 360 -23.34 -20.03 -13.39
C THR A 360 -23.78 -18.73 -14.02
N LEU A 361 -22.94 -17.68 -14.03
CA LEU A 361 -23.26 -16.36 -14.55
C LEU A 361 -22.69 -16.12 -15.96
N GLY A 362 -21.73 -16.94 -16.41
CA GLY A 362 -21.01 -16.71 -17.66
C GLY A 362 -19.93 -15.61 -17.56
N ALA A 363 -19.62 -15.11 -16.37
CA ALA A 363 -18.56 -14.14 -16.10
C ALA A 363 -17.91 -14.42 -14.75
N ASN A 364 -16.61 -14.10 -14.60
CA ASN A 364 -15.86 -14.28 -13.35
C ASN A 364 -15.58 -12.91 -12.71
N PRO A 365 -16.27 -12.55 -11.60
CA PRO A 365 -16.09 -11.26 -10.93
C PRO A 365 -14.77 -11.17 -10.16
N PHE A 366 -14.11 -12.29 -9.89
CA PHE A 366 -12.93 -12.42 -9.03
C PHE A 366 -11.71 -12.95 -9.79
N LYS A 367 -11.55 -12.58 -11.04
CA LYS A 367 -10.37 -12.92 -11.84
C LYS A 367 -9.23 -11.93 -11.56
N TYR A 368 -8.65 -12.03 -10.37
CA TYR A 368 -7.64 -11.10 -9.88
C TYR A 368 -6.20 -11.56 -10.13
N GLY A 369 -5.33 -10.64 -10.55
CA GLY A 369 -3.89 -10.74 -10.34
C GLY A 369 -3.52 -10.32 -8.92
N ALA A 370 -2.37 -10.82 -8.43
CA ALA A 370 -1.88 -10.45 -7.10
C ALA A 370 -1.16 -9.09 -7.11
N ASN A 371 -1.42 -8.30 -6.07
CA ASN A 371 -0.72 -7.07 -5.70
C ASN A 371 -0.26 -7.15 -4.25
N ALA A 372 0.81 -6.43 -3.90
CA ALA A 372 1.20 -6.09 -2.54
C ALA A 372 1.48 -4.60 -2.47
N GLY A 373 1.05 -3.98 -1.38
CA GLY A 373 1.31 -2.59 -1.06
C GLY A 373 1.82 -2.44 0.36
N THR A 374 2.37 -1.28 0.73
CA THR A 374 2.74 -1.04 2.13
C THR A 374 1.57 -0.53 2.94
N ASP A 375 0.74 0.28 2.36
CA ASP A 375 -0.29 1.06 3.07
C ASP A 375 0.35 1.91 4.18
N THR A 376 1.56 2.40 3.92
CA THR A 376 2.25 3.29 4.86
C THR A 376 1.52 4.62 4.98
N HIS A 377 1.43 5.14 6.20
CA HIS A 377 0.89 6.47 6.49
C HIS A 377 1.99 7.44 6.94
N THR A 378 3.22 7.14 6.57
CA THR A 378 4.39 7.98 6.90
C THR A 378 4.95 8.73 5.71
N GLY A 379 4.48 8.45 4.49
CA GLY A 379 5.12 8.88 3.24
C GLY A 379 6.39 8.07 2.89
N LEU A 380 6.78 7.12 3.73
CA LEU A 380 8.05 6.38 3.61
C LEU A 380 7.77 4.91 3.28
N THR A 381 7.56 4.61 2.00
CA THR A 381 7.34 3.25 1.52
C THR A 381 8.59 2.39 1.71
N ALA A 382 8.57 1.47 2.68
CA ALA A 382 9.69 0.57 2.97
C ALA A 382 9.17 -0.77 3.46
N ALA A 383 9.43 -1.83 2.70
CA ALA A 383 9.03 -3.20 3.01
C ALA A 383 10.18 -4.08 3.54
N GLU A 384 11.42 -3.56 3.60
CA GLU A 384 12.54 -4.28 4.17
C GLU A 384 12.54 -4.16 5.70
N GLU A 385 12.62 -5.27 6.44
CA GLU A 385 12.60 -5.30 7.91
C GLU A 385 13.67 -4.42 8.56
N ASN A 386 14.86 -4.35 7.95
CA ASN A 386 15.98 -3.55 8.45
C ASN A 386 15.90 -2.06 8.05
N ASN A 387 14.81 -1.64 7.41
CA ASN A 387 14.54 -0.27 6.99
C ASN A 387 13.04 0.06 7.12
N TYR A 388 12.37 -0.54 8.11
CA TYR A 388 10.94 -0.39 8.33
C TYR A 388 10.62 0.89 9.11
N TRP A 389 9.88 1.80 8.50
CA TRP A 389 9.55 3.12 9.05
C TRP A 389 8.23 3.15 9.85
N GLY A 390 7.48 2.06 9.85
CA GLY A 390 6.20 1.96 10.57
C GLY A 390 5.00 2.22 9.66
N LYS A 391 3.84 1.79 10.15
CA LYS A 391 2.54 2.05 9.50
C LYS A 391 2.15 3.52 9.66
N LEU A 392 2.37 4.10 10.83
CA LEU A 392 1.93 5.44 11.24
C LEU A 392 3.13 6.29 11.69
N ALA A 393 3.03 7.61 11.56
CA ALA A 393 4.06 8.54 12.03
C ALA A 393 4.31 8.41 13.54
N SER A 394 3.26 8.13 14.32
CA SER A 394 3.34 7.93 15.76
C SER A 394 4.12 6.67 16.18
N ILE A 395 4.32 5.71 15.26
CA ILE A 395 5.08 4.47 15.51
C ILE A 395 6.32 4.34 14.62
N GLU A 396 6.86 5.45 14.12
CA GLU A 396 8.19 5.50 13.50
C GLU A 396 9.27 4.97 14.46
N PRO A 397 10.46 4.59 13.98
CA PRO A 397 11.51 4.01 14.80
C PRO A 397 11.79 4.82 16.08
N SER A 398 11.56 4.19 17.23
CA SER A 398 11.75 4.77 18.56
C SER A 398 11.97 3.65 19.59
N PRO A 399 12.59 3.91 20.75
CA PRO A 399 12.87 2.89 21.76
C PRO A 399 11.64 2.18 22.32
N ASP A 400 10.47 2.79 22.24
CA ASP A 400 9.22 2.31 22.81
C ASP A 400 8.17 1.90 21.78
N ARG A 401 8.47 1.99 20.45
CA ARG A 401 7.49 1.72 19.37
C ARG A 401 6.82 0.35 19.50
N MET A 402 7.56 -0.68 19.93
CA MET A 402 7.03 -2.04 20.10
C MET A 402 5.99 -2.18 21.22
N LYS A 403 5.91 -1.22 22.12
CA LYS A 403 4.98 -1.21 23.27
C LYS A 403 3.71 -0.40 23.00
N ARG A 404 3.67 0.33 21.89
CA ARG A 404 2.54 1.20 21.57
C ARG A 404 1.39 0.36 20.98
N PRO A 405 0.14 0.66 21.31
CA PRO A 405 -1.00 0.07 20.59
C PRO A 405 -1.07 0.68 19.18
N PHE A 406 -1.48 -0.12 18.21
CA PHE A 406 -1.93 0.40 16.91
C PHE A 406 -3.39 0.87 17.02
N ASN A 407 -4.25 -0.01 17.52
CA ASN A 407 -5.65 0.29 17.84
C ASN A 407 -6.12 -0.56 19.03
N LYS A 408 -7.44 -0.71 19.22
CA LYS A 408 -8.01 -1.51 20.33
C LYS A 408 -7.73 -3.02 20.23
N GLN A 409 -7.44 -3.53 19.04
CA GLN A 409 -7.29 -4.97 18.79
C GLN A 409 -5.85 -5.38 18.50
N PHE A 410 -5.02 -4.47 17.97
CA PHE A 410 -3.69 -4.76 17.47
C PHE A 410 -2.63 -3.86 18.11
N ALA A 411 -1.47 -4.44 18.40
CA ALA A 411 -0.30 -3.72 18.85
C ALA A 411 0.53 -3.23 17.65
N SER A 412 1.40 -2.25 17.86
CA SER A 412 2.24 -1.69 16.78
C SER A 412 3.22 -2.70 16.19
N PHE A 413 3.65 -3.71 16.95
CA PHE A 413 4.53 -4.77 16.43
C PHE A 413 3.81 -5.74 15.48
N GLU A 414 2.48 -5.76 15.50
CA GLU A 414 1.67 -6.54 14.57
C GLU A 414 1.45 -5.83 13.22
N THR A 415 1.89 -4.55 13.08
CA THR A 415 1.96 -3.87 11.79
C THR A 415 3.25 -4.28 11.09
N ALA A 416 3.27 -5.47 10.51
CA ALA A 416 4.45 -6.03 9.88
C ALA A 416 4.89 -5.24 8.63
N ALA A 417 6.16 -5.35 8.28
CA ALA A 417 6.61 -4.91 6.98
C ALA A 417 5.95 -5.76 5.90
N SER A 418 5.28 -5.10 4.96
CA SER A 418 4.69 -5.77 3.80
C SER A 418 5.68 -5.88 2.65
N GLY A 419 5.21 -6.36 1.50
CA GLY A 419 6.01 -6.43 0.29
C GLY A 419 5.68 -5.34 -0.72
N TYR A 420 6.14 -5.56 -1.94
CA TYR A 420 5.89 -4.73 -3.09
C TYR A 420 5.26 -5.52 -4.23
N MET A 421 4.62 -4.84 -5.15
CA MET A 421 4.19 -5.44 -6.39
C MET A 421 5.34 -5.51 -7.40
N GLY A 422 5.57 -6.69 -7.97
CA GLY A 422 6.38 -6.88 -9.16
C GLY A 422 5.48 -6.86 -10.40
N VAL A 423 5.81 -6.01 -11.38
CA VAL A 423 5.09 -5.88 -12.65
C VAL A 423 5.99 -6.33 -13.80
N TRP A 424 5.58 -7.34 -14.54
CA TRP A 424 6.23 -7.75 -15.76
C TRP A 424 5.83 -6.81 -16.90
N ALA A 425 6.67 -5.85 -17.25
CA ALA A 425 6.42 -4.87 -18.30
C ALA A 425 7.59 -4.73 -19.26
N LYS A 426 7.34 -4.27 -20.48
CA LYS A 426 8.36 -4.06 -21.50
C LYS A 426 9.23 -2.84 -21.23
N ALA A 427 8.67 -1.83 -20.54
CA ALA A 427 9.36 -0.60 -20.20
C ALA A 427 8.89 -0.08 -18.83
N ASN A 428 9.74 0.72 -18.18
CA ASN A 428 9.36 1.46 -16.97
C ASN A 428 8.72 2.79 -17.40
N THR A 429 7.46 2.76 -17.79
CA THR A 429 6.63 3.93 -18.05
C THR A 429 5.25 3.71 -17.43
N ARG A 430 4.51 4.78 -17.14
CA ARG A 430 3.13 4.70 -16.62
C ARG A 430 2.28 3.77 -17.46
N GLU A 431 2.30 3.96 -18.78
CA GLU A 431 1.48 3.23 -19.72
C GLU A 431 1.82 1.75 -19.74
N ALA A 432 3.11 1.41 -19.83
CA ALA A 432 3.55 0.01 -19.92
C ALA A 432 3.26 -0.75 -18.62
N LEU A 433 3.49 -0.11 -17.48
CA LEU A 433 3.19 -0.68 -16.15
C LEU A 433 1.69 -0.86 -15.96
N TRP A 434 0.89 0.17 -16.23
CA TRP A 434 -0.56 0.11 -16.08
C TRP A 434 -1.19 -0.93 -17.02
N ASP A 435 -0.75 -0.99 -18.27
CA ASP A 435 -1.23 -1.96 -19.24
C ASP A 435 -0.92 -3.40 -18.81
N ALA A 436 0.27 -3.64 -18.19
CA ALA A 436 0.63 -4.92 -17.61
C ALA A 436 -0.22 -5.25 -16.36
N MET A 437 -0.49 -4.28 -15.50
CA MET A 437 -1.42 -4.40 -14.36
C MET A 437 -2.81 -4.80 -14.83
N GLN A 438 -3.33 -4.16 -15.87
CA GLN A 438 -4.63 -4.48 -16.46
C GLN A 438 -4.67 -5.90 -17.04
N ARG A 439 -3.56 -6.41 -17.57
CA ARG A 439 -3.42 -7.78 -18.04
C ARG A 439 -3.13 -8.80 -16.94
N ARG A 440 -2.93 -8.34 -15.69
CA ARG A 440 -2.56 -9.17 -14.50
C ARG A 440 -1.17 -9.79 -14.61
N GLU A 441 -0.28 -9.16 -15.32
CA GLU A 441 1.14 -9.55 -15.43
C GLU A 441 1.91 -9.09 -14.19
N THR A 442 1.42 -9.50 -13.02
CA THR A 442 1.89 -9.02 -11.71
C THR A 442 2.08 -10.18 -10.74
N PHE A 443 2.87 -9.93 -9.71
CA PHE A 443 3.00 -10.79 -8.55
C PHE A 443 3.27 -9.96 -7.29
N ALA A 444 2.93 -10.50 -6.14
CA ALA A 444 3.15 -9.91 -4.84
C ALA A 444 4.41 -10.49 -4.17
N THR A 445 5.09 -9.69 -3.36
CA THR A 445 6.11 -10.15 -2.41
C THR A 445 5.68 -9.81 -0.99
N THR A 446 6.24 -10.51 -0.01
CA THR A 446 5.98 -10.28 1.43
C THR A 446 7.24 -9.79 2.14
N GLY A 447 8.00 -8.89 1.53
CA GLY A 447 9.25 -8.34 2.04
C GLY A 447 10.26 -8.10 0.93
N ALA A 448 11.27 -8.95 0.82
CA ALA A 448 12.33 -8.81 -0.18
C ALA A 448 11.79 -8.84 -1.62
N ARG A 449 12.41 -8.04 -2.50
CA ARG A 449 12.07 -7.96 -3.93
C ARG A 449 12.59 -9.18 -4.69
N MET A 450 11.97 -10.34 -4.47
CA MET A 450 12.26 -11.57 -5.19
C MET A 450 11.56 -11.54 -6.55
N THR A 451 12.29 -11.85 -7.62
CA THR A 451 11.72 -11.96 -8.95
C THR A 451 11.21 -13.38 -9.17
N VAL A 452 9.90 -13.52 -9.34
CA VAL A 452 9.24 -14.82 -9.57
C VAL A 452 8.55 -14.79 -10.93
N ARG A 453 8.72 -15.85 -11.71
CA ARG A 453 7.99 -16.08 -12.95
C ARG A 453 7.46 -17.50 -12.97
N PHE A 454 6.15 -17.63 -13.08
CA PHE A 454 5.46 -18.89 -13.15
C PHE A 454 4.66 -18.99 -14.46
N PHE A 455 4.75 -20.12 -15.12
CA PHE A 455 3.98 -20.43 -16.32
C PHE A 455 3.13 -21.68 -16.05
N GLY A 456 1.83 -21.58 -16.31
CA GLY A 456 0.91 -22.68 -16.30
C GLY A 456 0.42 -22.99 -17.71
N GLY A 457 0.14 -24.27 -18.00
CA GLY A 457 -0.37 -24.71 -19.30
C GLY A 457 -1.08 -26.06 -19.20
#